data_cd8d2243e658b5383998b3875e1b56ab
#
_entry.id   cd8d2243e658b5383998b3875e1b56ab
#
_cell.length_a   1.000
_cell.length_b   1.000
_cell.length_c   1.000
_cell.angle_alpha   90.00
_cell.angle_beta   90.00
_cell.angle_gamma   90.00
#
_symmetry.space_group_name_H-M   'P 1'
#
loop_
_entity.id
_entity.type
_entity.pdbx_description
1 polymer ?
#
loop_
_entity_poly.entity_id
_entity_poly.type
_entity_poly.pdbx_seq_one_letter_code
_entity_poly.pdbx_strand_id
1 'polypeptide(L)'
;LYIGIKVMNKPKTIFCDIDGTLSEYPYSAEMGNYQFDKWNMKPLPGTIAKLWEWDKAGHMIILTTGRKEGMRRITEEQLEAAGIIYDRLIMGIGGGARVLINDLKPDRDGDTAIAINLKRDTGVKNVKI
;
A
#
# COMPACT_ATOMS: atom_id res chain seq x y z
N LEU A 1 -28.86 22.03 7.96
CA LEU A 1 -27.86 21.90 8.76
C LEU A 1 -26.84 20.83 8.36
N TYR A 2 -25.76 20.93 8.90
CA TYR A 2 -24.67 20.13 8.40
C TYR A 2 -24.58 18.72 8.99
N ILE A 3 -25.67 18.20 9.43
CA ILE A 3 -25.74 16.85 9.96
C ILE A 3 -25.17 15.84 8.99
N GLY A 4 -25.45 15.99 7.70
CA GLY A 4 -24.90 15.10 6.70
C GLY A 4 -23.38 15.15 6.63
N ILE A 5 -22.79 16.30 6.94
CA ILE A 5 -21.34 16.45 6.90
C ILE A 5 -20.67 15.65 7.99
N LYS A 6 -21.30 15.58 9.16
CA LYS A 6 -20.72 14.89 10.28
C LYS A 6 -20.62 13.39 10.07
N VAL A 7 -21.50 12.79 9.25
CA VAL A 7 -21.45 11.36 8.95
C VAL A 7 -20.58 11.04 7.76
N MET A 8 -20.07 12.05 7.07
CA MET A 8 -19.16 11.83 5.96
C MET A 8 -17.82 11.35 6.49
N ASN A 9 -17.32 10.30 5.88
CA ASN A 9 -16.02 9.76 6.22
C ASN A 9 -14.93 10.73 5.78
N LYS A 10 -13.99 10.97 6.68
CA LYS A 10 -12.77 11.68 6.31
C LYS A 10 -11.94 10.80 5.38
N PRO A 11 -11.14 11.43 4.51
CA PRO A 11 -10.16 10.68 3.72
C PRO A 11 -9.26 9.84 4.63
N LYS A 12 -8.95 8.66 4.18
CA LYS A 12 -8.13 7.70 4.92
C LYS A 12 -6.68 7.81 4.52
N THR A 13 -5.80 7.34 5.40
CA THR A 13 -4.41 7.10 5.07
C THR A 13 -4.25 5.60 4.89
N ILE A 14 -3.83 5.19 3.71
CA ILE A 14 -3.71 3.79 3.33
C ILE A 14 -2.24 3.41 3.40
N PHE A 15 -1.90 2.48 4.29
CA PHE A 15 -0.57 1.89 4.35
C PHE A 15 -0.63 0.60 3.55
N CYS A 16 0.12 0.50 2.48
CA CYS A 16 0.01 -0.61 1.55
C CYS A 16 1.38 -1.20 1.24
N ASP A 17 1.49 -2.51 1.38
CA ASP A 17 2.67 -3.26 1.01
C ASP A 17 2.82 -3.30 -0.52
N ILE A 18 4.03 -3.56 -0.99
CA ILE A 18 4.35 -3.58 -2.43
C ILE A 18 4.41 -5.01 -2.95
N ASP A 19 5.47 -5.72 -2.62
CA ASP A 19 5.75 -7.05 -3.19
C ASP A 19 4.75 -8.08 -2.71
N GLY A 20 3.99 -8.66 -3.61
CA GLY A 20 2.93 -9.63 -3.31
C GLY A 20 1.58 -9.01 -3.00
N THR A 21 1.48 -7.68 -2.94
CA THR A 21 0.24 -6.95 -2.64
C THR A 21 -0.20 -6.06 -3.79
N LEU A 22 0.68 -5.21 -4.28
CA LEU A 22 0.45 -4.34 -5.44
C LEU A 22 1.08 -4.90 -6.70
N SER A 23 2.21 -5.56 -6.55
CA SER A 23 2.96 -6.18 -7.63
C SER A 23 3.19 -7.65 -7.33
N GLU A 24 3.51 -8.42 -8.36
CA GLU A 24 3.89 -9.81 -8.17
C GLU A 24 5.05 -9.91 -7.18
N TYR A 25 5.03 -10.94 -6.34
CA TYR A 25 6.11 -11.20 -5.41
C TYR A 25 7.35 -11.70 -6.17
N PRO A 26 8.53 -11.13 -5.91
CA PRO A 26 9.75 -11.53 -6.62
C PRO A 26 10.33 -12.83 -6.05
N TYR A 27 9.77 -13.96 -6.44
CA TYR A 27 10.17 -15.27 -5.92
C TYR A 27 11.66 -15.58 -6.13
N SER A 28 12.26 -15.05 -7.18
CA SER A 28 13.69 -15.23 -7.40
C SER A 28 14.53 -14.63 -6.26
N ALA A 29 14.09 -13.51 -5.70
CA ALA A 29 14.74 -12.89 -4.55
C ALA A 29 14.55 -13.74 -3.29
N GLU A 30 13.34 -14.32 -3.09
CA GLU A 30 13.06 -15.20 -1.97
C GLU A 30 13.96 -16.44 -2.00
N MET A 31 14.30 -16.93 -3.17
CA MET A 31 15.18 -18.07 -3.34
C MET A 31 16.67 -17.72 -3.23
N GLY A 32 16.99 -16.52 -2.80
CA GLY A 32 18.37 -16.06 -2.63
C GLY A 32 18.99 -15.38 -3.85
N ASN A 33 18.22 -15.19 -4.89
CA ASN A 33 18.68 -14.51 -6.10
C ASN A 33 18.22 -13.04 -6.08
N TYR A 34 18.86 -12.25 -5.23
CA TYR A 34 18.47 -10.86 -4.98
C TYR A 34 18.93 -9.92 -6.10
N GLN A 35 18.27 -9.99 -7.23
CA GLN A 35 18.54 -9.10 -8.37
C GLN A 35 17.38 -8.13 -8.59
N PHE A 36 17.02 -7.38 -7.54
CA PHE A 36 15.94 -6.40 -7.62
C PHE A 36 16.19 -5.34 -8.70
N ASP A 37 17.44 -5.03 -8.99
CA ASP A 37 17.81 -4.11 -10.06
C ASP A 37 17.42 -4.63 -11.44
N LYS A 38 17.30 -5.94 -11.59
CA LYS A 38 16.87 -6.61 -12.83
C LYS A 38 15.42 -7.05 -12.78
N TRP A 39 14.74 -6.86 -11.66
CA TRP A 39 13.36 -7.25 -11.52
C TRP A 39 12.45 -6.19 -12.13
N ASN A 40 11.70 -6.58 -13.14
CA ASN A 40 10.65 -5.72 -13.67
C ASN A 40 9.41 -5.86 -12.81
N MET A 41 9.11 -4.83 -12.04
CA MET A 41 7.93 -4.82 -11.19
C MET A 41 6.68 -4.96 -12.05
N LYS A 42 5.88 -5.99 -11.78
CA LYS A 42 4.65 -6.27 -12.53
C LYS A 42 3.45 -6.01 -11.63
N PRO A 43 2.70 -4.94 -11.89
CA PRO A 43 1.49 -4.71 -11.10
C PRO A 43 0.51 -5.88 -11.24
N LEU A 44 -0.09 -6.25 -10.12
CA LEU A 44 -1.17 -7.23 -10.14
C LEU A 44 -2.41 -6.63 -10.81
N PRO A 45 -3.29 -7.46 -11.38
CA PRO A 45 -4.50 -6.94 -12.03
C PRO A 45 -5.30 -6.02 -11.11
N GLY A 46 -5.66 -4.86 -11.61
CA GLY A 46 -6.46 -3.88 -10.87
C GLY A 46 -5.68 -2.95 -9.95
N THR A 47 -4.38 -3.14 -9.77
CA THR A 47 -3.56 -2.29 -8.91
C THR A 47 -3.62 -0.82 -9.32
N ILE A 48 -3.32 -0.54 -10.58
CA ILE A 48 -3.24 0.85 -11.06
C ILE A 48 -4.59 1.54 -10.92
N ALA A 49 -5.66 0.88 -11.36
CA ALA A 49 -7.01 1.44 -11.27
C ALA A 49 -7.43 1.71 -9.81
N LYS A 50 -7.09 0.79 -8.89
CA LYS A 50 -7.45 0.94 -7.49
C LYS A 50 -6.70 2.09 -6.83
N LEU A 51 -5.42 2.25 -7.12
CA LEU A 51 -4.63 3.36 -6.57
C LEU A 51 -5.16 4.71 -7.07
N TRP A 52 -5.52 4.79 -8.34
CA TRP A 52 -6.13 6.00 -8.88
C TRP A 52 -7.50 6.28 -8.27
N GLU A 53 -8.30 5.24 -8.03
CA GLU A 53 -9.58 5.36 -7.34
C GLU A 53 -9.39 5.97 -5.95
N TRP A 54 -8.45 5.46 -5.18
CA TRP A 54 -8.15 5.95 -3.83
C TRP A 54 -7.60 7.37 -3.86
N ASP A 55 -6.71 7.67 -4.78
CA ASP A 55 -6.15 9.00 -4.92
C ASP A 55 -7.23 10.02 -5.28
N LYS A 56 -8.09 9.68 -6.23
CA LYS A 56 -9.19 10.55 -6.65
C LYS A 56 -10.19 10.79 -5.50
N ALA A 57 -10.37 9.82 -4.63
CA ALA A 57 -11.23 9.97 -3.45
C ALA A 57 -10.59 10.81 -2.34
N GLY A 58 -9.34 11.23 -2.51
CA GLY A 58 -8.64 12.08 -1.56
C GLY A 58 -7.84 11.32 -0.50
N HIS A 59 -7.74 10.00 -0.61
CA HIS A 59 -6.97 9.21 0.35
C HIS A 59 -5.47 9.42 0.14
N MET A 60 -4.72 9.37 1.25
CA MET A 60 -3.26 9.38 1.19
C MET A 60 -2.77 7.94 1.03
N ILE A 61 -1.85 7.72 0.11
CA ILE A 61 -1.29 6.40 -0.15
C ILE A 61 0.16 6.38 0.32
N ILE A 62 0.43 5.56 1.33
CA ILE A 62 1.78 5.35 1.86
C ILE A 62 2.18 3.92 1.57
N LEU A 63 3.18 3.74 0.73
CA LEU A 63 3.71 2.41 0.46
C LEU A 63 4.70 2.03 1.56
N THR A 64 4.62 0.78 1.98
CA THR A 64 5.51 0.24 3.02
C THR A 64 6.19 -1.01 2.49
N THR A 65 7.47 -1.17 2.76
CA THR A 65 8.21 -2.32 2.24
C THR A 65 9.34 -2.73 3.15
N GLY A 66 9.59 -4.04 3.20
CA GLY A 66 10.76 -4.58 3.86
C GLY A 66 12.05 -4.37 3.07
N ARG A 67 11.97 -3.93 1.82
CA ARG A 67 13.17 -3.61 1.04
C ARG A 67 14.00 -2.58 1.79
N LYS A 68 15.30 -2.78 1.83
CA LYS A 68 16.20 -1.92 2.60
C LYS A 68 16.35 -0.55 1.96
N GLU A 69 16.62 0.45 2.78
CA GLU A 69 16.76 1.84 2.35
C GLU A 69 17.79 2.01 1.20
N GLY A 70 18.83 1.20 1.19
CA GLY A 70 19.83 1.20 0.11
C GLY A 70 19.26 0.87 -1.27
N MET A 71 18.05 0.32 -1.32
CA MET A 71 17.34 0.00 -2.57
C MET A 71 16.32 1.05 -2.98
N ARG A 72 16.32 2.20 -2.33
CA ARG A 72 15.29 3.22 -2.57
C ARG A 72 15.25 3.67 -4.02
N ARG A 73 16.38 4.05 -4.58
CA ARG A 73 16.43 4.56 -5.94
C ARG A 73 15.87 3.55 -6.95
N ILE A 74 16.32 2.30 -6.85
CA ILE A 74 15.85 1.23 -7.73
C ILE A 74 14.36 1.00 -7.55
N THR A 75 13.89 0.98 -6.30
CA THR A 75 12.48 0.76 -5.99
C THR A 75 11.62 1.89 -6.54
N GLU A 76 12.03 3.15 -6.37
CA GLU A 76 11.30 4.29 -6.91
C GLU A 76 11.25 4.25 -8.44
N GLU A 77 12.35 3.88 -9.09
CA GLU A 77 12.38 3.72 -10.54
C GLU A 77 11.42 2.62 -11.00
N GLN A 78 11.38 1.50 -10.29
CA GLN A 78 10.47 0.40 -10.61
C GLN A 78 9.00 0.80 -10.44
N LEU A 79 8.69 1.51 -9.36
CA LEU A 79 7.33 1.99 -9.10
C LEU A 79 6.87 2.95 -10.21
N GLU A 80 7.73 3.88 -10.59
CA GLU A 80 7.44 4.83 -11.67
C GLU A 80 7.21 4.10 -12.98
N ALA A 81 8.11 3.20 -13.35
CA ALA A 81 7.99 2.44 -14.59
C ALA A 81 6.72 1.57 -14.61
N ALA A 82 6.29 1.07 -13.46
CA ALA A 82 5.07 0.27 -13.35
C ALA A 82 3.79 1.10 -13.33
N GLY A 83 3.89 2.43 -13.20
CA GLY A 83 2.74 3.31 -13.11
C GLY A 83 2.06 3.32 -11.75
N ILE A 84 2.77 2.91 -10.71
CA ILE A 84 2.24 2.87 -9.35
C ILE A 84 2.42 4.25 -8.71
N ILE A 85 1.30 4.90 -8.40
CA ILE A 85 1.29 6.20 -7.74
C ILE A 85 1.26 6.03 -6.23
N TYR A 86 1.85 6.98 -5.53
CA TYR A 86 1.85 7.00 -4.07
C TYR A 86 2.27 8.38 -3.56
N ASP A 87 1.97 8.67 -2.31
CA ASP A 87 2.36 9.93 -1.69
C ASP A 87 3.67 9.80 -0.92
N ARG A 88 3.89 8.68 -0.26
CA ARG A 88 5.11 8.42 0.51
C ARG A 88 5.52 6.97 0.37
N LEU A 89 6.83 6.73 0.54
CA LEU A 89 7.41 5.39 0.50
C LEU A 89 8.27 5.20 1.75
N ILE A 90 7.85 4.26 2.60
CA ILE A 90 8.59 3.89 3.81
C ILE A 90 9.27 2.55 3.56
N MET A 91 10.59 2.55 3.65
CA MET A 91 11.41 1.37 3.39
C MET A 91 12.07 0.86 4.67
N GLY A 92 12.58 -0.35 4.61
CA GLY A 92 13.32 -0.94 5.72
C GLY A 92 12.45 -1.40 6.88
N ILE A 93 11.17 -1.60 6.64
CA ILE A 93 10.27 -2.15 7.66
C ILE A 93 10.58 -3.64 7.79
N GLY A 94 10.79 -4.11 9.01
CA GLY A 94 11.11 -5.52 9.24
C GLY A 94 10.06 -6.49 8.71
N GLY A 95 10.43 -7.76 8.60
CA GLY A 95 9.57 -8.81 8.03
C GLY A 95 8.47 -9.31 8.94
N GLY A 96 8.37 -8.84 10.18
CA GLY A 96 7.32 -9.24 11.12
C GLY A 96 5.98 -8.61 10.80
N ALA A 97 4.96 -9.00 11.56
CA ALA A 97 3.62 -8.45 11.41
C ALA A 97 3.60 -6.94 11.66
N ARG A 98 2.68 -6.27 10.99
CA ARG A 98 2.44 -4.84 11.17
C ARG A 98 1.37 -4.67 12.24
N VAL A 99 1.64 -3.84 13.23
CA VAL A 99 0.67 -3.49 14.27
C VAL A 99 0.40 -2.01 14.15
N LEU A 100 -0.86 -1.64 14.00
CA LEU A 100 -1.28 -0.24 13.95
C LEU A 100 -2.08 0.07 15.21
N ILE A 101 -1.64 1.08 15.96
CA ILE A 101 -2.30 1.49 17.21
C ILE A 101 -2.80 2.92 17.01
N ASN A 102 -4.10 3.11 17.19
CA ASN A 102 -4.74 4.40 17.02
C ASN A 102 -5.89 4.53 18.01
N ASP A 103 -6.26 5.73 18.36
CA ASP A 103 -7.36 5.96 19.30
C ASP A 103 -8.70 6.02 18.56
N LEU A 104 -9.77 5.70 19.26
CA LEU A 104 -11.11 5.97 18.77
C LEU A 104 -11.34 7.47 18.80
N LYS A 105 -11.97 8.01 17.78
CA LYS A 105 -12.23 9.45 17.69
C LYS A 105 -13.63 9.78 18.20
N PRO A 106 -13.76 10.76 19.11
CA PRO A 106 -15.08 11.10 19.67
C PRO A 106 -16.04 11.74 18.65
N ASP A 107 -15.54 12.24 17.54
CA ASP A 107 -16.34 12.92 16.52
C ASP A 107 -16.89 11.98 15.45
N ARG A 108 -16.65 10.67 15.56
CA ARG A 108 -17.14 9.71 14.57
C ARG A 108 -17.24 8.32 15.19
N ASP A 109 -18.09 7.50 14.59
CA ASP A 109 -18.29 6.12 15.01
C ASP A 109 -17.30 5.18 14.33
N GLY A 110 -17.05 4.07 15.00
CA GLY A 110 -16.31 2.96 14.44
C GLY A 110 -14.82 3.03 14.66
N ASP A 111 -14.16 2.01 14.16
CA ASP A 111 -12.72 1.83 14.29
C ASP A 111 -11.96 2.87 13.47
N THR A 112 -10.82 3.28 14.01
CA THR A 112 -9.90 4.19 13.34
C THR A 112 -8.61 3.49 12.90
N ALA A 113 -8.52 2.20 13.15
CA ALA A 113 -7.44 1.35 12.67
C ALA A 113 -8.07 0.13 11.99
N ILE A 114 -7.68 -0.12 10.76
CA ILE A 114 -8.21 -1.22 9.96
C ILE A 114 -7.01 -2.02 9.45
N ALA A 115 -7.08 -3.34 9.56
CA ALA A 115 -6.06 -4.22 9.00
C ALA A 115 -6.73 -5.18 8.00
N ILE A 116 -6.16 -5.26 6.80
CA ILE A 116 -6.62 -6.13 5.73
C ILE A 116 -5.49 -7.06 5.35
N ASN A 117 -5.71 -8.36 5.52
CA ASN A 117 -4.72 -9.38 5.18
C ASN A 117 -5.14 -10.03 3.87
N LEU A 118 -4.26 -9.94 2.88
CA LEU A 118 -4.50 -10.52 1.57
C LEU A 118 -3.59 -11.73 1.37
N LYS A 119 -4.11 -12.74 0.71
CA LYS A 119 -3.27 -13.82 0.23
C LYS A 119 -2.27 -13.23 -0.78
N ARG A 120 -1.01 -13.68 -0.72
CA ARG A 120 0.04 -13.19 -1.62
C ARG A 120 -0.40 -13.28 -3.08
N ASP A 121 -0.11 -12.24 -3.84
CA ASP A 121 -0.38 -12.12 -5.27
C ASP A 121 -1.86 -12.12 -5.67
N THR A 122 -2.78 -11.94 -4.73
CA THR A 122 -4.20 -11.76 -5.10
C THR A 122 -4.54 -10.32 -5.48
N GLY A 123 -3.77 -9.35 -4.97
CA GLY A 123 -3.93 -7.95 -5.34
C GLY A 123 -5.04 -7.22 -4.58
N VAL A 124 -5.12 -5.92 -4.84
CA VAL A 124 -6.02 -5.00 -4.11
C VAL A 124 -7.33 -4.71 -4.85
N LYS A 125 -7.55 -5.34 -5.99
CA LYS A 125 -8.69 -5.05 -6.86
C LYS A 125 -10.03 -5.05 -6.14
N ASN A 126 -10.23 -5.99 -5.22
CA ASN A 126 -11.49 -6.17 -4.51
C ASN A 126 -11.45 -5.64 -3.08
N VAL A 127 -10.40 -4.94 -2.70
CA VAL A 127 -10.27 -4.37 -1.36
C VAL A 127 -11.24 -3.20 -1.22
N LYS A 128 -11.98 -3.20 -0.12
CA LYS A 128 -12.85 -2.09 0.27
C LYS A 128 -12.33 -1.52 1.57
N ILE A 129 -12.18 -0.22 1.62
CA ILE A 129 -11.67 0.48 2.79
C ILE A 129 -12.74 1.34 3.47
#